data_aa96d213c50e426040eb9d9342e13bbf
#
_entry.id   aa96d213c50e426040eb9d9342e13bbf
#
_cell.length_a   1.000
_cell.length_b   1.000
_cell.length_c   1.000
_cell.angle_alpha   90.00
_cell.angle_beta   90.00
_cell.angle_gamma   90.00
#
_symmetry.space_group_name_H-M   'P 1'
#
loop_
_entity.id
_entity.type
_entity.pdbx_description
1 polymer ?
#
loop_
_entity_poly.entity_id
_entity_poly.type
_entity_poly.pdbx_seq_one_letter_code
_entity_poly.pdbx_strand_id
1 'polypeptide(L)'
;MEYAYLTDPGKVREHNEDSVIIVKNHNNEYLLAVADGMGGHRGGEIASSIAISHIGKSFRELGKLGKKEDAILWIKNVVSEANVQIYKYTEENPESSGMGTTIVLSVLTKEYLLFGNIGDSSGYVYKDKQIHKITNDHTLVNLLLKSGEITEEEAKDHPRKNVLMKALGATTNVEMDIFDVETDVEGIFLCSDGLTNMLEDEQIAKVLNEETTAEEKMNKLIVKANNRGGTDNISVAFLKKDGELSDN
;
A
#
# COMPACT_ATOMS: atom_id res chain seq x y z
N MET A 1 -15.27 -10.48 9.21
CA MET A 1 -14.29 -9.55 8.60
C MET A 1 -14.88 -8.16 8.59
N GLU A 2 -14.30 -7.26 9.32
CA GLU A 2 -14.59 -5.82 9.28
C GLU A 2 -13.48 -5.11 8.51
N TYR A 3 -13.80 -4.17 7.64
CA TYR A 3 -12.79 -3.44 6.90
C TYR A 3 -13.22 -2.02 6.55
N ALA A 4 -12.24 -1.14 6.42
CA ALA A 4 -12.41 0.23 5.93
C ALA A 4 -11.15 0.69 5.20
N TYR A 5 -11.33 1.59 4.26
CA TYR A 5 -10.25 2.30 3.59
C TYR A 5 -10.66 3.75 3.36
N LEU A 6 -9.68 4.62 3.40
CA LEU A 6 -9.90 6.06 3.28
C LEU A 6 -8.66 6.72 2.65
N THR A 7 -8.89 7.76 1.89
CA THR A 7 -7.85 8.63 1.34
C THR A 7 -8.20 10.09 1.56
N ASP A 8 -7.19 10.92 1.80
CA ASP A 8 -7.33 12.35 2.10
C ASP A 8 -6.18 13.12 1.45
N PRO A 9 -6.41 14.30 0.84
CA PRO A 9 -5.35 15.07 0.20
C PRO A 9 -4.30 15.63 1.17
N GLY A 10 -4.52 15.54 2.48
CA GLY A 10 -3.70 16.21 3.45
C GLY A 10 -4.05 17.72 3.56
N LYS A 11 -3.18 18.48 4.20
CA LYS A 11 -3.39 19.93 4.40
C LYS A 11 -2.57 20.81 3.45
N VAL A 12 -1.57 20.25 2.80
CA VAL A 12 -0.58 21.00 2.02
C VAL A 12 -0.73 20.76 0.52
N ARG A 13 -1.13 19.55 0.12
CA ARG A 13 -1.30 19.22 -1.29
C ARG A 13 -2.63 19.75 -1.83
N GLU A 14 -2.62 20.28 -3.05
CA GLU A 14 -3.83 20.76 -3.73
C GLU A 14 -4.66 19.61 -4.33
N HIS A 15 -4.01 18.52 -4.69
CA HIS A 15 -4.62 17.33 -5.30
C HIS A 15 -4.27 16.09 -4.50
N ASN A 16 -5.12 15.08 -4.62
CA ASN A 16 -4.86 13.76 -4.07
C ASN A 16 -4.40 12.82 -5.19
N GLU A 17 -3.14 12.44 -5.14
CA GLU A 17 -2.53 11.52 -6.11
C GLU A 17 -2.51 10.07 -5.61
N ASP A 18 -2.96 9.83 -4.37
CA ASP A 18 -3.13 8.49 -3.82
C ASP A 18 -4.39 7.79 -4.34
N SER A 19 -4.33 6.48 -4.40
CA SER A 19 -5.48 5.61 -4.64
C SER A 19 -5.47 4.42 -3.70
N VAL A 20 -6.66 4.00 -3.22
CA VAL A 20 -6.79 2.91 -2.26
C VAL A 20 -8.04 2.09 -2.53
N ILE A 21 -7.96 0.78 -2.30
CA ILE A 21 -9.11 -0.13 -2.45
C ILE A 21 -9.02 -1.32 -1.50
N ILE A 22 -10.17 -1.81 -1.06
CA ILE A 22 -10.36 -3.17 -0.54
C ILE A 22 -11.43 -3.85 -1.40
N VAL A 23 -11.10 -5.01 -1.93
CA VAL A 23 -11.99 -5.78 -2.80
C VAL A 23 -12.11 -7.20 -2.29
N LYS A 24 -13.32 -7.74 -2.36
CA LYS A 24 -13.63 -9.14 -2.10
C LYS A 24 -14.05 -9.80 -3.42
N ASN A 25 -13.49 -10.95 -3.74
CA ASN A 25 -13.91 -11.73 -4.90
C ASN A 25 -15.06 -12.71 -4.56
N HIS A 26 -15.54 -13.45 -5.55
CA HIS A 26 -16.64 -14.41 -5.38
C HIS A 26 -16.31 -15.58 -4.45
N ASN A 27 -15.03 -15.87 -4.22
CA ASN A 27 -14.56 -16.95 -3.34
C ASN A 27 -14.31 -16.49 -1.88
N ASN A 28 -14.74 -15.28 -1.52
CA ASN A 28 -14.50 -14.65 -0.22
C ASN A 28 -12.99 -14.44 0.10
N GLU A 29 -12.16 -14.30 -0.92
CA GLU A 29 -10.79 -13.87 -0.79
C GLU A 29 -10.74 -12.33 -0.84
N TYR A 30 -9.77 -11.72 -0.16
CA TYR A 30 -9.66 -10.27 -0.04
C TYR A 30 -8.37 -9.77 -0.66
N LEU A 31 -8.48 -8.65 -1.38
CA LEU A 31 -7.36 -7.83 -1.84
C LEU A 31 -7.46 -6.47 -1.18
N LEU A 32 -6.38 -6.02 -0.57
CA LEU A 32 -6.17 -4.64 -0.16
C LEU A 32 -5.07 -4.07 -1.05
N ALA A 33 -5.17 -2.82 -1.45
CA ALA A 33 -4.10 -2.14 -2.18
C ALA A 33 -4.11 -0.63 -1.91
N VAL A 34 -2.91 -0.05 -1.80
CA VAL A 34 -2.64 1.39 -1.73
C VAL A 34 -1.59 1.72 -2.78
N ALA A 35 -1.80 2.79 -3.50
CA ALA A 35 -0.89 3.32 -4.51
C ALA A 35 -0.73 4.82 -4.27
N ASP A 36 0.52 5.25 -4.11
CA ASP A 36 0.91 6.65 -3.94
C ASP A 36 1.47 7.15 -5.27
N GLY A 37 0.75 8.08 -5.86
CA GLY A 37 1.04 8.60 -7.18
C GLY A 37 2.07 9.71 -7.15
N MET A 38 2.99 9.69 -8.12
CA MET A 38 4.01 10.70 -8.29
C MET A 38 4.08 11.20 -9.74
N GLY A 39 4.43 12.47 -9.91
CA GLY A 39 4.63 13.07 -11.22
C GLY A 39 4.20 14.53 -11.28
N GLY A 40 4.51 15.21 -12.38
CA GLY A 40 4.09 16.58 -12.61
C GLY A 40 2.60 16.68 -13.00
N HIS A 41 1.98 17.84 -12.71
CA HIS A 41 0.59 18.14 -13.01
C HIS A 41 -0.38 17.13 -12.31
N ARG A 42 -1.05 16.27 -13.07
CA ARG A 42 -1.95 15.21 -12.56
C ARG A 42 -1.44 13.80 -12.87
N GLY A 43 -0.16 13.68 -13.17
CA GLY A 43 0.41 12.40 -13.57
C GLY A 43 0.29 11.32 -12.49
N GLY A 44 0.56 11.68 -11.23
CA GLY A 44 0.46 10.76 -10.09
C GLY A 44 -0.95 10.24 -9.87
N GLU A 45 -1.97 11.11 -9.89
CA GLU A 45 -3.38 10.73 -9.78
C GLU A 45 -3.79 9.70 -10.85
N ILE A 46 -3.33 9.92 -12.09
CA ILE A 46 -3.63 9.01 -13.21
C ILE A 46 -2.92 7.66 -13.01
N ALA A 47 -1.64 7.68 -12.65
CA ALA A 47 -0.85 6.48 -12.48
C ALA A 47 -1.40 5.58 -11.35
N SER A 48 -1.67 6.14 -10.18
CA SER A 48 -2.25 5.43 -9.04
C SER A 48 -3.64 4.89 -9.36
N SER A 49 -4.47 5.68 -10.05
CA SER A 49 -5.82 5.29 -10.47
C SER A 49 -5.79 4.13 -11.49
N ILE A 50 -4.89 4.15 -12.47
CA ILE A 50 -4.70 3.04 -13.43
C ILE A 50 -4.32 1.77 -12.67
N ALA A 51 -3.31 1.85 -11.78
CA ALA A 51 -2.84 0.68 -11.02
C ALA A 51 -3.95 0.06 -10.18
N ILE A 52 -4.60 0.85 -9.33
CA ILE A 52 -5.65 0.38 -8.42
C ILE A 52 -6.88 -0.14 -9.18
N SER A 53 -7.30 0.56 -10.23
CA SER A 53 -8.46 0.15 -11.03
C SER A 53 -8.22 -1.17 -11.75
N HIS A 54 -7.05 -1.33 -12.38
CA HIS A 54 -6.70 -2.55 -13.09
C HIS A 54 -6.60 -3.75 -12.15
N ILE A 55 -5.82 -3.63 -11.07
CA ILE A 55 -5.61 -4.68 -10.07
C ILE A 55 -6.95 -5.06 -9.40
N GLY A 56 -7.72 -4.06 -8.95
CA GLY A 56 -9.00 -4.28 -8.28
C GLY A 56 -10.05 -4.92 -9.18
N LYS A 57 -10.13 -4.52 -10.46
CA LYS A 57 -11.03 -5.13 -11.43
C LYS A 57 -10.63 -6.57 -11.72
N SER A 58 -9.35 -6.82 -12.00
CA SER A 58 -8.83 -8.16 -12.28
C SER A 58 -9.10 -9.12 -11.10
N PHE A 59 -8.90 -8.65 -9.85
CA PHE A 59 -9.18 -9.46 -8.67
C PHE A 59 -10.67 -9.77 -8.49
N ARG A 60 -11.54 -8.79 -8.74
CA ARG A 60 -13.01 -8.95 -8.61
C ARG A 60 -13.56 -9.97 -9.61
N GLU A 61 -13.01 -9.99 -10.83
CA GLU A 61 -13.42 -10.88 -11.91
C GLU A 61 -12.82 -12.29 -11.74
N LEU A 62 -11.80 -12.43 -10.89
CA LEU A 62 -11.17 -13.72 -10.61
C LEU A 62 -12.10 -14.60 -9.76
N GLY A 63 -12.37 -15.81 -10.22
CA GLY A 63 -13.19 -16.76 -9.48
C GLY A 63 -12.53 -17.25 -8.20
N LYS A 64 -11.28 -17.74 -8.31
CA LYS A 64 -10.45 -18.22 -7.19
C LYS A 64 -8.97 -18.06 -7.55
N LEU A 65 -8.16 -17.64 -6.57
CA LEU A 65 -6.71 -17.50 -6.75
C LEU A 65 -5.94 -18.84 -6.91
N GLY A 66 -6.52 -19.93 -6.44
CA GLY A 66 -5.85 -21.23 -6.49
C GLY A 66 -4.83 -21.42 -5.37
N LYS A 67 -3.74 -22.12 -5.68
CA LYS A 67 -2.64 -22.35 -4.74
C LYS A 67 -1.82 -21.07 -4.55
N LYS A 68 -1.00 -21.04 -3.51
CA LYS A 68 -0.14 -19.89 -3.19
C LYS A 68 0.77 -19.48 -4.37
N GLU A 69 1.33 -20.46 -5.07
CA GLU A 69 2.20 -20.23 -6.24
C GLU A 69 1.44 -19.57 -7.40
N ASP A 70 0.18 -19.99 -7.62
CA ASP A 70 -0.70 -19.38 -8.63
C ASP A 70 -1.05 -17.94 -8.27
N ALA A 71 -1.29 -17.67 -6.98
CA ALA A 71 -1.55 -16.33 -6.47
C ALA A 71 -0.34 -15.41 -6.62
N ILE A 72 0.87 -15.90 -6.32
CA ILE A 72 2.11 -15.13 -6.51
C ILE A 72 2.29 -14.79 -8.00
N LEU A 73 2.06 -15.76 -8.88
CA LEU A 73 2.14 -15.53 -10.33
C LEU A 73 1.10 -14.51 -10.79
N TRP A 74 -0.14 -14.64 -10.31
CA TRP A 74 -1.21 -13.69 -10.63
C TRP A 74 -0.86 -12.27 -10.18
N ILE A 75 -0.38 -12.10 -8.94
CA ILE A 75 0.05 -10.79 -8.42
C ILE A 75 1.11 -10.17 -9.33
N LYS A 76 2.16 -10.93 -9.67
CA LYS A 76 3.23 -10.43 -10.55
C LYS A 76 2.72 -10.02 -11.93
N ASN A 77 1.83 -10.83 -12.51
CA ASN A 77 1.27 -10.57 -13.83
C ASN A 77 0.38 -9.33 -13.83
N VAL A 78 -0.57 -9.22 -12.89
CA VAL A 78 -1.51 -8.10 -12.85
C VAL A 78 -0.80 -6.76 -12.57
N VAL A 79 0.25 -6.78 -11.75
CA VAL A 79 1.09 -5.60 -11.49
C VAL A 79 1.92 -5.22 -12.72
N SER A 80 2.48 -6.20 -13.43
CA SER A 80 3.17 -5.96 -14.70
C SER A 80 2.24 -5.39 -15.77
N GLU A 81 1.02 -5.89 -15.86
CA GLU A 81 -0.01 -5.36 -16.77
C GLU A 81 -0.39 -3.92 -16.41
N ALA A 82 -0.53 -3.60 -15.12
CA ALA A 82 -0.76 -2.23 -14.67
C ALA A 82 0.40 -1.31 -15.08
N ASN A 83 1.65 -1.76 -14.88
CA ASN A 83 2.83 -1.02 -15.32
C ASN A 83 2.83 -0.72 -16.82
N VAL A 84 2.49 -1.72 -17.64
CA VAL A 84 2.36 -1.54 -19.10
C VAL A 84 1.27 -0.53 -19.45
N GLN A 85 0.14 -0.51 -18.74
CA GLN A 85 -0.93 0.48 -18.99
C GLN A 85 -0.48 1.90 -18.65
N ILE A 86 0.22 2.10 -17.52
CA ILE A 86 0.79 3.40 -17.15
C ILE A 86 1.77 3.87 -18.24
N TYR A 87 2.63 2.97 -18.67
CA TYR A 87 3.63 3.29 -19.73
C TYR A 87 2.97 3.70 -21.04
N LYS A 88 1.96 2.95 -21.49
CA LYS A 88 1.18 3.29 -22.70
C LYS A 88 0.50 4.64 -22.59
N TYR A 89 -0.09 4.93 -21.43
CA TYR A 89 -0.71 6.23 -21.19
C TYR A 89 0.29 7.36 -21.34
N THR A 90 1.52 7.20 -20.83
CA THR A 90 2.60 8.19 -20.97
C THR A 90 3.03 8.39 -22.44
N GLU A 91 3.07 7.29 -23.23
CA GLU A 91 3.39 7.39 -24.66
C GLU A 91 2.33 8.15 -25.47
N GLU A 92 1.05 7.97 -25.10
CA GLU A 92 -0.10 8.63 -25.74
C GLU A 92 -0.31 10.08 -25.25
N ASN A 93 0.22 10.42 -24.06
CA ASN A 93 0.06 11.72 -23.40
C ASN A 93 1.40 12.26 -22.91
N PRO A 94 2.20 12.91 -23.78
CA PRO A 94 3.56 13.36 -23.44
C PRO A 94 3.65 14.33 -22.25
N GLU A 95 2.57 15.07 -21.95
CA GLU A 95 2.47 15.94 -20.77
C GLU A 95 2.49 15.18 -19.46
N SER A 96 2.19 13.88 -19.48
CA SER A 96 2.25 12.98 -18.33
C SER A 96 3.61 12.29 -18.19
N SER A 97 4.62 12.75 -18.93
CA SER A 97 5.96 12.17 -18.86
C SER A 97 6.53 12.23 -17.45
N GLY A 98 7.08 11.11 -16.99
CA GLY A 98 7.62 10.98 -15.63
C GLY A 98 6.57 10.68 -14.55
N MET A 99 5.32 10.41 -14.94
CA MET A 99 4.34 9.91 -13.99
C MET A 99 4.69 8.48 -13.55
N GLY A 100 4.32 8.16 -12.33
CA GLY A 100 4.47 6.83 -11.76
C GLY A 100 3.66 6.67 -10.49
N THR A 101 3.73 5.51 -9.89
CA THR A 101 3.08 5.27 -8.60
C THR A 101 3.79 4.15 -7.84
N THR A 102 3.75 4.21 -6.51
CA THR A 102 4.02 3.04 -5.68
C THR A 102 2.89 2.03 -5.81
N ILE A 103 3.08 0.85 -5.30
CA ILE A 103 2.02 -0.10 -5.01
C ILE A 103 2.40 -0.98 -3.83
N VAL A 104 1.59 -0.95 -2.78
CA VAL A 104 1.58 -1.96 -1.73
C VAL A 104 0.25 -2.68 -1.80
N LEU A 105 0.27 -4.00 -1.80
CA LEU A 105 -0.94 -4.80 -1.79
C LEU A 105 -0.84 -5.97 -0.82
N SER A 106 -2.00 -6.49 -0.42
CA SER A 106 -2.09 -7.74 0.34
C SER A 106 -3.24 -8.58 -0.18
N VAL A 107 -3.00 -9.88 -0.27
CA VAL A 107 -4.01 -10.89 -0.64
C VAL A 107 -4.19 -11.85 0.52
N LEU A 108 -5.42 -11.91 1.04
CA LEU A 108 -5.82 -12.83 2.09
C LEU A 108 -6.77 -13.90 1.57
N THR A 109 -6.41 -15.14 1.79
CA THR A 109 -7.26 -16.32 1.56
C THR A 109 -7.44 -17.08 2.89
N LYS A 110 -8.09 -18.23 2.86
CA LYS A 110 -8.14 -19.14 4.01
C LYS A 110 -6.81 -19.86 4.25
N GLU A 111 -5.97 -19.99 3.23
CA GLU A 111 -4.78 -20.85 3.24
C GLU A 111 -3.47 -20.06 3.34
N TYR A 112 -3.45 -18.82 2.86
CA TYR A 112 -2.24 -17.98 2.84
C TYR A 112 -2.55 -16.49 2.91
N LEU A 113 -1.56 -15.74 3.34
CA LEU A 113 -1.52 -14.28 3.36
C LEU A 113 -0.25 -13.83 2.63
N LEU A 114 -0.41 -13.08 1.56
CA LEU A 114 0.69 -12.55 0.75
C LEU A 114 0.68 -11.02 0.80
N PHE A 115 1.87 -10.42 0.83
CA PHE A 115 2.06 -9.01 0.57
C PHE A 115 2.91 -8.82 -0.68
N GLY A 116 2.65 -7.75 -1.41
CA GLY A 116 3.48 -7.30 -2.53
C GLY A 116 3.84 -5.83 -2.37
N ASN A 117 5.07 -5.43 -2.70
CA ASN A 117 5.51 -4.04 -2.59
C ASN A 117 6.40 -3.60 -3.75
N ILE A 118 6.12 -2.38 -4.24
CA ILE A 118 6.97 -1.54 -5.10
C ILE A 118 6.84 -0.11 -4.59
N GLY A 119 7.93 0.50 -4.12
CA GLY A 119 7.94 1.85 -3.56
C GLY A 119 8.10 1.85 -2.04
N ASP A 120 7.61 2.89 -1.39
CA ASP A 120 7.76 3.17 0.05
C ASP A 120 6.44 3.23 0.81
N SER A 121 5.31 2.99 0.16
CA SER A 121 4.06 2.66 0.84
C SER A 121 4.22 1.39 1.66
N SER A 122 3.55 1.29 2.79
CA SER A 122 3.84 0.29 3.82
C SER A 122 2.70 -0.69 4.05
N GLY A 123 3.06 -1.97 4.24
CA GLY A 123 2.16 -3.04 4.61
C GLY A 123 2.54 -3.66 5.96
N TYR A 124 1.54 -3.86 6.81
CA TYR A 124 1.68 -4.37 8.18
C TYR A 124 0.69 -5.50 8.45
N VAL A 125 1.09 -6.42 9.31
CA VAL A 125 0.16 -7.27 10.04
C VAL A 125 -0.17 -6.65 11.39
N TYR A 126 -1.44 -6.79 11.81
CA TYR A 126 -1.90 -6.43 13.14
C TYR A 126 -2.08 -7.71 13.95
N LYS A 127 -1.33 -7.84 15.05
CA LYS A 127 -1.34 -8.99 15.96
C LYS A 127 -0.92 -8.56 17.35
N ASP A 128 -1.50 -9.16 18.38
CA ASP A 128 -1.17 -8.91 19.79
C ASP A 128 -1.19 -7.40 20.15
N LYS A 129 -2.18 -6.67 19.61
CA LYS A 129 -2.35 -5.22 19.79
C LYS A 129 -1.18 -4.36 19.24
N GLN A 130 -0.36 -4.91 18.39
CA GLN A 130 0.75 -4.22 17.71
C GLN A 130 0.63 -4.35 16.20
N ILE A 131 1.34 -3.49 15.47
CA ILE A 131 1.56 -3.64 14.05
C ILE A 131 3.01 -4.04 13.81
N HIS A 132 3.21 -4.92 12.84
CA HIS A 132 4.54 -5.38 12.43
C HIS A 132 4.68 -5.14 10.94
N LYS A 133 5.64 -4.28 10.57
CA LYS A 133 5.93 -3.96 9.17
C LYS A 133 6.44 -5.20 8.43
N ILE A 134 5.82 -5.52 7.31
CA ILE A 134 6.15 -6.65 6.45
C ILE A 134 6.96 -6.19 5.24
N THR A 135 6.61 -5.05 4.66
CA THR A 135 7.22 -4.54 3.44
C THR A 135 8.54 -3.82 3.71
N ASN A 136 9.40 -3.78 2.69
CA ASN A 136 10.64 -3.01 2.70
C ASN A 136 10.52 -1.84 1.73
N ASP A 137 10.86 -0.63 2.18
CA ASP A 137 10.78 0.55 1.35
C ASP A 137 11.88 0.54 0.27
N HIS A 138 11.50 0.84 -0.95
CA HIS A 138 12.42 0.98 -2.07
C HIS A 138 12.89 2.43 -2.22
N THR A 139 13.50 2.97 -1.16
CA THR A 139 14.10 4.31 -1.15
C THR A 139 15.62 4.25 -1.21
N LEU A 140 16.22 5.35 -1.68
CA LEU A 140 17.68 5.49 -1.68
C LEU A 140 18.24 5.32 -0.26
N VAL A 141 17.59 5.90 0.73
CA VAL A 141 18.04 5.84 2.14
C VAL A 141 18.03 4.41 2.66
N ASN A 142 16.99 3.65 2.35
CA ASN A 142 16.92 2.25 2.76
C ASN A 142 17.99 1.39 2.06
N LEU A 143 18.36 1.72 0.82
CA LEU A 143 19.48 1.08 0.12
C LEU A 143 20.82 1.38 0.83
N LEU A 144 21.07 2.64 1.19
CA LEU A 144 22.30 3.06 1.90
C LEU A 144 22.39 2.45 3.31
N LEU A 145 21.25 2.32 4.02
CA LEU A 145 21.18 1.62 5.29
C LEU A 145 21.57 0.14 5.16
N LYS A 146 20.99 -0.56 4.17
CA LYS A 146 21.28 -1.98 3.92
C LYS A 146 22.73 -2.23 3.48
N SER A 147 23.36 -1.28 2.78
CA SER A 147 24.78 -1.36 2.42
C SER A 147 25.72 -0.98 3.57
N GLY A 148 25.19 -0.42 4.66
CA GLY A 148 25.98 0.05 5.80
C GLY A 148 26.72 1.38 5.54
N GLU A 149 26.33 2.12 4.50
CA GLU A 149 26.93 3.41 4.17
C GLU A 149 26.44 4.54 5.07
N ILE A 150 25.25 4.41 5.65
CA ILE A 150 24.67 5.33 6.63
C ILE A 150 24.08 4.56 7.80
N THR A 151 23.96 5.23 8.94
CA THR A 151 23.28 4.74 10.15
C THR A 151 21.79 5.06 10.12
N GLU A 152 20.98 4.42 11.00
CA GLU A 152 19.56 4.73 11.15
C GLU A 152 19.32 6.20 11.55
N GLU A 153 20.24 6.78 12.33
CA GLU A 153 20.15 8.16 12.78
C GLU A 153 20.38 9.15 11.61
N GLU A 154 21.37 8.88 10.76
CA GLU A 154 21.64 9.66 9.55
C GLU A 154 20.52 9.52 8.49
N ALA A 155 19.86 8.37 8.47
CA ALA A 155 18.74 8.10 7.57
C ALA A 155 17.53 9.02 7.82
N LYS A 156 17.21 9.30 9.08
CA LYS A 156 16.03 10.09 9.47
C LYS A 156 16.05 11.51 8.89
N ASP A 157 17.22 12.14 8.88
CA ASP A 157 17.40 13.53 8.43
C ASP A 157 18.09 13.62 7.05
N HIS A 158 18.17 12.52 6.34
CA HIS A 158 18.85 12.49 5.04
C HIS A 158 18.11 13.34 4.00
N PRO A 159 18.80 14.25 3.26
CA PRO A 159 18.17 15.20 2.34
C PRO A 159 17.45 14.52 1.15
N ARG A 160 17.77 13.27 0.87
CA ARG A 160 17.16 12.46 -0.20
C ARG A 160 16.38 11.27 0.34
N LYS A 161 15.78 11.37 1.52
CA LYS A 161 15.03 10.27 2.15
C LYS A 161 13.82 9.81 1.36
N ASN A 162 13.21 10.72 0.59
CA ASN A 162 12.01 10.43 -0.22
C ASN A 162 12.34 10.05 -1.67
N VAL A 163 13.62 9.77 -2.01
CA VAL A 163 13.99 9.36 -3.37
C VAL A 163 13.65 7.89 -3.57
N LEU A 164 12.61 7.62 -4.38
CA LEU A 164 12.23 6.28 -4.76
C LEU A 164 13.22 5.65 -5.74
N MET A 165 13.53 4.38 -5.51
CA MET A 165 14.39 3.56 -6.37
C MET A 165 13.57 2.64 -7.29
N LYS A 166 12.29 2.38 -6.95
CA LYS A 166 11.36 1.58 -7.74
C LYS A 166 9.97 2.20 -7.69
N ALA A 167 9.32 2.30 -8.86
CA ALA A 167 7.92 2.69 -9.00
C ALA A 167 7.34 2.11 -10.29
N LEU A 168 6.03 1.93 -10.35
CA LEU A 168 5.29 1.63 -11.57
C LEU A 168 5.33 2.85 -12.49
N GLY A 169 5.43 2.64 -13.79
CA GLY A 169 5.54 3.69 -14.80
C GLY A 169 6.96 4.24 -15.01
N ALA A 170 7.88 4.03 -14.06
CA ALA A 170 9.26 4.53 -14.16
C ALA A 170 10.12 3.74 -15.14
N THR A 171 9.87 2.45 -15.28
CA THR A 171 10.61 1.55 -16.18
C THR A 171 9.66 0.55 -16.82
N THR A 172 10.04 -0.02 -17.98
CA THR A 172 9.23 -1.04 -18.66
C THR A 172 9.11 -2.34 -17.87
N ASN A 173 10.12 -2.68 -17.08
CA ASN A 173 10.15 -3.86 -16.23
C ASN A 173 10.39 -3.43 -14.79
N VAL A 174 9.48 -3.80 -13.91
CA VAL A 174 9.60 -3.56 -12.48
C VAL A 174 9.32 -4.87 -11.74
N GLU A 175 10.21 -5.23 -10.82
CA GLU A 175 10.03 -6.41 -9.98
C GLU A 175 9.39 -6.02 -8.66
N MET A 176 8.29 -6.71 -8.33
CA MET A 176 7.61 -6.60 -7.05
C MET A 176 8.24 -7.54 -6.03
N ASP A 177 8.54 -7.03 -4.86
CA ASP A 177 8.89 -7.87 -3.72
C ASP A 177 7.63 -8.56 -3.19
N ILE A 178 7.69 -9.87 -2.97
CA ILE A 178 6.58 -10.67 -2.43
C ILE A 178 6.98 -11.25 -1.08
N PHE A 179 6.08 -11.11 -0.10
CA PHE A 179 6.26 -11.63 1.24
C PHE A 179 5.14 -12.62 1.55
N ASP A 180 5.53 -13.82 1.97
CA ASP A 180 4.63 -14.88 2.44
C ASP A 180 4.58 -14.82 3.97
N VAL A 181 3.39 -14.61 4.51
CA VAL A 181 3.18 -14.39 5.94
C VAL A 181 2.18 -15.41 6.48
N GLU A 182 2.36 -15.82 7.72
CA GLU A 182 1.41 -16.70 8.39
C GLU A 182 0.02 -16.05 8.46
N THR A 183 -1.02 -16.88 8.32
CA THR A 183 -2.41 -16.39 8.38
C THR A 183 -2.91 -16.12 9.79
N ASP A 184 -2.16 -16.51 10.82
CA ASP A 184 -2.49 -16.28 12.23
C ASP A 184 -2.21 -14.83 12.65
N VAL A 185 -3.00 -13.91 12.07
CA VAL A 185 -2.99 -12.48 12.35
C VAL A 185 -4.41 -11.99 12.63
N GLU A 186 -4.53 -10.94 13.44
CA GLU A 186 -5.82 -10.31 13.77
C GLU A 186 -6.28 -9.32 12.69
N GLY A 187 -5.36 -8.83 11.87
CA GLY A 187 -5.69 -7.90 10.79
C GLY A 187 -4.52 -7.58 9.87
N ILE A 188 -4.85 -6.83 8.82
CA ILE A 188 -3.94 -6.34 7.79
C ILE A 188 -4.11 -4.83 7.70
N PHE A 189 -3.01 -4.09 7.69
CA PHE A 189 -3.02 -2.64 7.55
C PHE A 189 -2.06 -2.21 6.45
N LEU A 190 -2.54 -1.36 5.52
CA LEU A 190 -1.73 -0.75 4.46
C LEU A 190 -1.87 0.76 4.54
N CYS A 191 -0.80 1.49 4.21
CA CYS A 191 -0.85 2.95 4.11
C CYS A 191 0.18 3.52 3.13
N SER A 192 -0.06 4.74 2.63
CA SER A 192 0.95 5.56 1.97
C SER A 192 1.90 6.20 2.99
N ASP A 193 3.01 6.75 2.51
CA ASP A 193 4.04 7.39 3.35
C ASP A 193 3.54 8.65 4.07
N GLY A 194 2.51 9.33 3.53
CA GLY A 194 1.88 10.46 4.18
C GLY A 194 1.30 10.17 5.57
N LEU A 195 1.00 8.89 5.88
CA LEU A 195 0.67 8.48 7.24
C LEU A 195 1.93 8.29 8.08
N THR A 196 2.88 7.48 7.63
CA THR A 196 4.07 7.09 8.39
C THR A 196 5.08 8.23 8.56
N ASN A 197 5.07 9.23 7.69
CA ASN A 197 5.80 10.47 7.87
C ASN A 197 5.25 11.33 9.04
N MET A 198 3.98 11.10 9.45
CA MET A 198 3.31 11.85 10.50
C MET A 198 3.14 11.07 11.80
N LEU A 199 3.00 9.75 11.74
CA LEU A 199 2.69 8.89 12.88
C LEU A 199 3.66 7.72 12.97
N GLU A 200 4.21 7.50 14.17
CA GLU A 200 5.00 6.32 14.50
C GLU A 200 4.10 5.07 14.66
N ASP A 201 4.68 3.88 14.48
CA ASP A 201 3.96 2.59 14.52
C ASP A 201 3.16 2.40 15.81
N GLU A 202 3.70 2.78 16.98
CA GLU A 202 3.00 2.69 18.27
C GLU A 202 1.74 3.55 18.31
N GLN A 203 1.73 4.68 17.61
CA GLN A 203 0.59 5.60 17.56
C GLN A 203 -0.51 5.09 16.63
N ILE A 204 -0.10 4.41 15.55
CA ILE A 204 -1.01 3.72 14.64
C ILE A 204 -1.65 2.53 15.39
N ALA A 205 -0.82 1.69 16.02
CA ALA A 205 -1.28 0.55 16.81
C ALA A 205 -2.27 0.97 17.91
N LYS A 206 -2.00 2.08 18.60
CA LYS A 206 -2.90 2.62 19.63
C LYS A 206 -4.29 2.93 19.09
N VAL A 207 -4.40 3.46 17.87
CA VAL A 207 -5.70 3.73 17.23
C VAL A 207 -6.38 2.43 16.80
N LEU A 208 -5.63 1.48 16.23
CA LEU A 208 -6.18 0.18 15.84
C LEU A 208 -6.69 -0.64 17.02
N ASN A 209 -6.17 -0.40 18.23
CA ASN A 209 -6.59 -1.05 19.48
C ASN A 209 -7.89 -0.49 20.09
N GLU A 210 -8.40 0.62 19.59
CA GLU A 210 -9.62 1.22 20.15
C GLU A 210 -10.84 0.33 19.86
N GLU A 211 -11.80 0.31 20.79
CA GLU A 211 -13.06 -0.42 20.63
C GLU A 211 -14.08 0.40 19.81
N THR A 212 -13.71 0.69 18.56
CA THR A 212 -14.51 1.46 17.59
C THR A 212 -14.51 0.74 16.25
N THR A 213 -15.33 1.18 15.31
CA THR A 213 -15.42 0.60 13.98
C THR A 213 -14.13 0.81 13.17
N ALA A 214 -13.89 -0.03 12.17
CA ALA A 214 -12.76 0.14 11.27
C ALA A 214 -12.79 1.51 10.58
N GLU A 215 -13.96 2.01 10.21
CA GLU A 215 -14.12 3.33 9.59
C GLU A 215 -13.72 4.47 10.54
N GLU A 216 -14.15 4.42 11.79
CA GLU A 216 -13.77 5.41 12.82
C GLU A 216 -12.27 5.41 13.08
N LYS A 217 -11.62 4.23 13.08
CA LYS A 217 -10.17 4.10 13.21
C LYS A 217 -9.44 4.75 12.04
N MET A 218 -9.86 4.47 10.80
CA MET A 218 -9.24 5.07 9.61
C MET A 218 -9.40 6.59 9.61
N ASN A 219 -10.59 7.10 9.89
CA ASN A 219 -10.83 8.54 10.04
C ASN A 219 -9.92 9.16 11.12
N LYS A 220 -9.77 8.50 12.25
CA LYS A 220 -8.94 9.00 13.36
C LYS A 220 -7.45 9.03 13.00
N LEU A 221 -6.95 8.06 12.24
CA LEU A 221 -5.57 8.07 11.73
C LEU A 221 -5.32 9.27 10.83
N ILE A 222 -6.20 9.51 9.85
CA ILE A 222 -6.11 10.66 8.94
C ILE A 222 -6.16 11.99 9.71
N VAL A 223 -7.12 12.14 10.63
CA VAL A 223 -7.21 13.37 11.46
C VAL A 223 -5.94 13.58 12.27
N LYS A 224 -5.36 12.53 12.84
CA LYS A 224 -4.10 12.64 13.60
C LYS A 224 -2.92 13.04 12.71
N ALA A 225 -2.78 12.44 11.53
CA ALA A 225 -1.73 12.78 10.58
C ALA A 225 -1.89 14.25 10.10
N ASN A 226 -3.09 14.65 9.76
CA ASN A 226 -3.41 16.04 9.40
C ASN A 226 -3.10 17.03 10.52
N ASN A 227 -3.36 16.67 11.78
CA ASN A 227 -3.05 17.54 12.93
C ASN A 227 -1.55 17.68 13.19
N ARG A 228 -0.72 16.81 12.63
CA ARG A 228 0.74 16.86 12.68
C ARG A 228 1.39 17.52 11.46
N GLY A 229 0.59 18.05 10.59
CA GLY A 229 1.06 18.80 9.42
C GLY A 229 0.32 18.41 8.15
N GLY A 230 0.01 17.12 7.93
CA GLY A 230 -0.65 16.62 6.73
C GLY A 230 0.07 17.08 5.47
N THR A 231 1.39 16.89 5.44
CA THR A 231 2.27 17.45 4.39
C THR A 231 2.14 16.73 3.06
N ASP A 232 1.54 15.54 3.05
CA ASP A 232 1.30 14.74 1.87
C ASP A 232 -0.11 14.15 1.85
N ASN A 233 -0.46 13.48 0.73
CA ASN A 233 -1.66 12.68 0.60
C ASN A 233 -1.58 11.48 1.58
N ILE A 234 -2.71 11.12 2.19
CA ILE A 234 -2.76 10.10 3.23
C ILE A 234 -3.78 9.06 2.85
N SER A 235 -3.33 7.84 2.57
CA SER A 235 -4.19 6.70 2.27
C SER A 235 -3.98 5.57 3.26
N VAL A 236 -5.09 4.98 3.70
CA VAL A 236 -5.10 3.89 4.68
C VAL A 236 -6.11 2.82 4.29
N ALA A 237 -5.76 1.57 4.50
CA ALA A 237 -6.66 0.42 4.34
C ALA A 237 -6.45 -0.55 5.50
N PHE A 238 -7.54 -0.94 6.14
CA PHE A 238 -7.52 -1.86 7.27
C PHE A 238 -8.57 -2.95 7.11
N LEU A 239 -8.15 -4.19 7.27
CA LEU A 239 -9.02 -5.35 7.36
C LEU A 239 -8.75 -6.04 8.70
N LYS A 240 -9.77 -6.12 9.54
CA LYS A 240 -9.78 -6.85 10.81
C LYS A 240 -10.43 -8.20 10.59
N LYS A 241 -9.75 -9.27 11.02
CA LYS A 241 -10.35 -10.59 11.07
C LYS A 241 -11.29 -10.65 12.28
N ASP A 242 -12.50 -11.16 12.09
CA ASP A 242 -13.33 -11.53 13.23
C ASP A 242 -12.57 -12.61 14.00
N GLY A 243 -12.54 -12.49 15.34
CA GLY A 243 -11.99 -13.55 16.19
C GLY A 243 -12.59 -14.90 15.77
N GLU A 244 -11.85 -15.98 15.87
CA GLU A 244 -12.16 -17.31 15.37
C GLU A 244 -13.67 -17.58 15.35
N LEU A 245 -14.21 -17.77 14.14
CA LEU A 245 -15.42 -18.54 14.01
C LEU A 245 -15.05 -19.93 14.54
N SER A 246 -15.33 -20.17 15.82
CA SER A 246 -15.34 -21.52 16.35
C SER A 246 -16.16 -22.36 15.38
N ASP A 247 -15.50 -23.32 14.75
CA ASP A 247 -16.16 -24.36 13.97
C ASP A 247 -17.24 -24.99 14.88
N ASN A 248 -18.49 -24.68 14.60
CA ASN A 248 -19.65 -25.44 15.04
C ASN A 248 -20.21 -26.22 13.87
#